data_1666922cdbb93c5f36cbd6fe2e306922
#
_entry.id   1666922cdbb93c5f36cbd6fe2e306922
#
_cell.length_a   1.000
_cell.length_b   1.000
_cell.length_c   1.000
_cell.angle_alpha   90.00
_cell.angle_beta   90.00
_cell.angle_gamma   90.00
#
_symmetry.space_group_name_H-M   'P 1'
#
loop_
_entity.id
_entity.type
_entity.pdbx_description
1 polymer ?
#
loop_
_entity_poly.entity_id
_entity_poly.type
_entity_poly.pdbx_seq_one_letter_code
_entity_poly.pdbx_strand_id
1 'polypeptide(L)'
;MQAGPAVEPLRRSPAEGHMKSRTSIGLAFLAFPLTLLLFVAQLGAQEGDAANAQAKQEKVAAVKQSLAQNQAALKSYSWTETTQISLKGEVKKEEQKQCQYGADGKVQKTPAPGSEAPSEPKQESGGRGRRGGALKKEIVEKKVDEMKDYMQEVAALVHQYVPPDPEKIQAAQAAGNVAIQPAQGVVNVTIKNYVKTGDSLALGFDSTAKKIRSYDVNSFLKDPKDDPVKLAVSFASLPDGTNYAQQSVLDAPGKKIQVKVTNSDYKKVGQ
;
A
#
# COMPACT_ATOMS: atom_id res chain seq x y z
N MET A 1 -11.13 31.03 -70.93
CA MET A 1 -11.35 31.63 -69.61
C MET A 1 -11.61 30.49 -68.64
N GLN A 2 -10.57 30.02 -67.90
CA GLN A 2 -10.64 28.94 -66.88
C GLN A 2 -10.55 29.57 -65.51
N ALA A 3 -11.60 29.35 -64.69
CA ALA A 3 -11.59 29.78 -63.29
C ALA A 3 -10.80 28.77 -62.46
N GLY A 4 -9.81 29.26 -61.72
CA GLY A 4 -9.01 28.48 -60.76
C GLY A 4 -9.75 28.19 -59.48
N PRO A 5 -9.38 27.13 -58.76
CA PRO A 5 -10.04 26.70 -57.57
C PRO A 5 -9.69 27.58 -56.34
N ALA A 6 -10.71 27.84 -55.53
CA ALA A 6 -10.65 28.59 -54.29
C ALA A 6 -9.85 27.81 -53.22
N VAL A 7 -8.92 28.51 -52.55
CA VAL A 7 -8.14 28.01 -51.41
C VAL A 7 -8.97 28.19 -50.13
N GLU A 8 -9.34 27.08 -49.48
CA GLU A 8 -9.96 27.07 -48.15
C GLU A 8 -8.94 27.43 -47.06
N PRO A 9 -9.29 28.26 -46.07
CA PRO A 9 -8.41 28.55 -44.96
C PRO A 9 -8.40 27.43 -43.92
N LEU A 10 -7.20 26.94 -43.60
CA LEU A 10 -6.89 26.00 -42.54
C LEU A 10 -7.50 26.44 -41.20
N ARG A 11 -8.50 25.70 -40.72
CA ARG A 11 -9.00 25.77 -39.32
C ARG A 11 -7.89 25.34 -38.37
N ARG A 12 -7.40 26.26 -37.55
CA ARG A 12 -6.57 25.99 -36.39
C ARG A 12 -7.40 25.24 -35.37
N SER A 13 -6.98 24.01 -35.02
CA SER A 13 -7.47 23.25 -33.86
C SER A 13 -7.13 24.00 -32.57
N PRO A 14 -8.02 24.02 -31.59
CA PRO A 14 -7.71 24.56 -30.27
C PRO A 14 -6.72 23.62 -29.57
N ALA A 15 -5.71 24.24 -28.96
CA ALA A 15 -4.68 23.58 -28.17
C ALA A 15 -5.31 22.68 -27.09
N GLU A 16 -4.97 21.41 -27.13
CA GLU A 16 -5.24 20.47 -26.03
C GLU A 16 -4.53 20.97 -24.77
N GLY A 17 -5.34 21.47 -23.84
CA GLY A 17 -4.90 21.79 -22.51
C GLY A 17 -4.33 20.55 -21.84
N HIS A 18 -3.03 20.52 -21.62
CA HIS A 18 -2.35 19.57 -20.76
C HIS A 18 -2.95 19.66 -19.35
N MET A 19 -3.92 18.81 -19.10
CA MET A 19 -4.47 18.55 -17.77
C MET A 19 -3.38 17.84 -16.97
N LYS A 20 -2.59 18.63 -16.22
CA LYS A 20 -1.61 18.12 -15.27
C LYS A 20 -2.38 17.25 -14.26
N SER A 21 -2.36 15.95 -14.48
CA SER A 21 -2.83 14.94 -13.56
C SER A 21 -2.09 15.16 -12.23
N ARG A 22 -2.80 15.69 -11.23
CA ARG A 22 -2.33 15.73 -9.83
C ARG A 22 -2.27 14.29 -9.36
N THR A 23 -1.11 13.66 -9.48
CA THR A 23 -0.84 12.34 -8.95
C THR A 23 -0.90 12.44 -7.41
N SER A 24 -2.05 12.15 -6.85
CA SER A 24 -2.20 11.88 -5.44
C SER A 24 -1.36 10.65 -5.15
N ILE A 25 -0.31 10.79 -4.33
CA ILE A 25 0.45 9.66 -3.78
C ILE A 25 -0.47 8.96 -2.77
N GLY A 26 -1.45 8.26 -3.30
CA GLY A 26 -2.28 7.35 -2.53
C GLY A 26 -1.54 6.03 -2.45
N LEU A 27 -0.91 5.74 -1.32
CA LEU A 27 -0.49 4.40 -0.98
C LEU A 27 -1.78 3.58 -0.82
N ALA A 28 -2.29 3.06 -1.94
CA ALA A 28 -3.46 2.21 -1.93
C ALA A 28 -3.07 0.86 -1.35
N PHE A 29 -3.17 0.72 -0.03
CA PHE A 29 -3.12 -0.57 0.63
C PHE A 29 -4.38 -1.34 0.28
N LEU A 30 -4.30 -2.09 -0.80
CA LEU A 30 -5.42 -2.78 -1.40
C LEU A 30 -5.37 -4.27 -1.17
N ALA A 31 -6.55 -4.81 -1.00
CA ALA A 31 -6.95 -6.21 -1.22
C ALA A 31 -5.77 -7.19 -1.32
N PHE A 32 -5.41 -7.78 -0.19
CA PHE A 32 -4.47 -8.90 -0.16
C PHE A 32 -5.00 -10.02 -1.07
N PRO A 33 -4.32 -10.37 -2.15
CA PRO A 33 -4.77 -11.47 -2.98
C PRO A 33 -4.59 -12.80 -2.25
N LEU A 34 -5.54 -13.67 -2.52
CA LEU A 34 -5.71 -15.03 -2.01
C LEU A 34 -4.47 -15.94 -2.13
N THR A 35 -3.48 -15.55 -2.89
CA THR A 35 -2.35 -16.39 -3.30
C THR A 35 -1.33 -16.70 -2.20
N LEU A 36 -1.21 -15.84 -1.18
CA LEU A 36 -0.19 -16.01 -0.14
C LEU A 36 -0.44 -17.19 0.79
N LEU A 37 -1.67 -17.55 1.04
CA LEU A 37 -2.02 -18.58 2.02
C LEU A 37 -1.89 -20.02 1.50
N LEU A 38 -1.81 -20.20 0.19
CA LEU A 38 -1.44 -21.49 -0.39
C LEU A 38 -0.12 -22.00 0.15
N PHE A 39 0.76 -21.09 0.51
CA PHE A 39 2.12 -21.36 0.89
C PHE A 39 2.26 -21.81 2.35
N VAL A 40 1.55 -21.17 3.29
CA VAL A 40 1.62 -21.55 4.71
C VAL A 40 1.17 -23.00 4.94
N ALA A 41 0.23 -23.47 4.12
CA ALA A 41 -0.27 -24.84 4.20
C ALA A 41 0.64 -25.86 3.51
N GLN A 42 1.50 -25.46 2.57
CA GLN A 42 2.48 -26.33 1.93
C GLN A 42 3.76 -26.51 2.75
N LEU A 43 4.10 -25.55 3.61
CA LEU A 43 5.33 -25.54 4.41
C LEU A 43 5.39 -26.62 5.52
N GLY A 44 4.26 -27.26 5.85
CA GLY A 44 4.22 -28.38 6.80
C GLY A 44 4.48 -29.76 6.18
N ALA A 45 4.98 -29.83 4.94
CA ALA A 45 5.05 -31.06 4.16
C ALA A 45 6.47 -31.61 4.02
N GLN A 46 7.09 -32.01 5.12
CA GLN A 46 8.18 -33.00 5.05
C GLN A 46 7.66 -34.35 5.56
N GLU A 47 7.73 -35.31 4.62
CA GLU A 47 7.62 -36.78 4.77
C GLU A 47 6.42 -37.39 5.51
N GLY A 48 5.69 -38.26 4.83
CA GLY A 48 4.85 -39.30 5.35
C GLY A 48 3.37 -39.26 4.94
N ASP A 49 2.93 -40.30 4.23
CA ASP A 49 1.57 -40.77 3.98
C ASP A 49 0.58 -39.93 3.16
N ALA A 50 -0.05 -40.59 2.18
CA ALA A 50 -1.11 -40.05 1.32
C ALA A 50 -2.26 -39.43 2.12
N ALA A 51 -2.62 -39.99 3.27
CA ALA A 51 -3.62 -39.46 4.19
C ALA A 51 -3.23 -38.05 4.75
N ASN A 52 -1.94 -37.83 5.00
CA ASN A 52 -1.44 -36.55 5.48
C ASN A 52 -1.44 -35.48 4.36
N ALA A 53 -1.22 -35.89 3.10
CA ALA A 53 -1.31 -34.98 1.95
C ALA A 53 -2.76 -34.51 1.69
N GLN A 54 -3.74 -35.40 1.84
CA GLN A 54 -5.16 -35.05 1.68
C GLN A 54 -5.64 -34.08 2.78
N ALA A 55 -5.31 -34.36 4.04
CA ALA A 55 -5.62 -33.46 5.16
C ALA A 55 -4.96 -32.07 5.01
N LYS A 56 -3.77 -32.00 4.40
CA LYS A 56 -3.09 -30.74 4.08
C LYS A 56 -3.83 -29.98 2.97
N GLN A 57 -4.24 -30.64 1.90
CA GLN A 57 -5.01 -30.01 0.82
C GLN A 57 -6.34 -29.48 1.31
N GLU A 58 -7.05 -30.17 2.19
CA GLU A 58 -8.30 -29.71 2.81
C GLU A 58 -8.08 -28.45 3.67
N LYS A 59 -7.01 -28.42 4.47
CA LYS A 59 -6.64 -27.21 5.24
C LYS A 59 -6.34 -26.02 4.35
N VAL A 60 -5.60 -26.24 3.25
CA VAL A 60 -5.31 -25.20 2.25
C VAL A 60 -6.60 -24.67 1.63
N ALA A 61 -7.50 -25.57 1.21
CA ALA A 61 -8.77 -25.20 0.61
C ALA A 61 -9.63 -24.38 1.58
N ALA A 62 -9.72 -24.82 2.85
CA ALA A 62 -10.47 -24.11 3.89
C ALA A 62 -9.92 -22.69 4.15
N VAL A 63 -8.61 -22.51 4.15
CA VAL A 63 -7.99 -21.20 4.31
C VAL A 63 -8.26 -20.31 3.09
N LYS A 64 -8.13 -20.82 1.87
CA LYS A 64 -8.49 -20.09 0.65
C LYS A 64 -9.93 -19.61 0.68
N GLN A 65 -10.84 -20.51 1.05
CA GLN A 65 -12.26 -20.20 1.15
C GLN A 65 -12.53 -19.10 2.18
N SER A 66 -11.91 -19.20 3.37
CA SER A 66 -12.04 -18.19 4.43
C SER A 66 -11.60 -16.80 3.97
N LEU A 67 -10.49 -16.71 3.23
CA LEU A 67 -10.00 -15.44 2.71
C LEU A 67 -10.87 -14.86 1.61
N ALA A 68 -11.36 -15.72 0.71
CA ALA A 68 -12.29 -15.29 -0.34
C ALA A 68 -13.58 -14.75 0.26
N GLN A 69 -14.12 -15.43 1.27
CA GLN A 69 -15.29 -14.97 2.03
C GLN A 69 -15.02 -13.64 2.74
N ASN A 70 -13.86 -13.50 3.38
CA ASN A 70 -13.46 -12.26 4.03
C ASN A 70 -13.34 -11.10 3.05
N GLN A 71 -12.74 -11.33 1.88
CA GLN A 71 -12.63 -10.32 0.83
C GLN A 71 -14.01 -9.92 0.27
N ALA A 72 -14.92 -10.89 0.10
CA ALA A 72 -16.28 -10.62 -0.30
C ALA A 72 -17.03 -9.80 0.76
N ALA A 73 -16.85 -10.14 2.05
CA ALA A 73 -17.45 -9.41 3.16
C ALA A 73 -16.96 -7.96 3.22
N LEU A 74 -15.65 -7.73 3.07
CA LEU A 74 -15.07 -6.37 3.06
C LEU A 74 -15.66 -5.47 1.98
N LYS A 75 -16.05 -6.03 0.82
CA LYS A 75 -16.66 -5.25 -0.27
C LYS A 75 -18.01 -4.64 0.10
N SER A 76 -18.67 -5.15 1.13
CA SER A 76 -19.94 -4.60 1.65
C SER A 76 -19.76 -3.47 2.66
N TYR A 77 -18.52 -3.01 2.89
CA TYR A 77 -18.22 -1.96 3.86
C TYR A 77 -17.70 -0.70 3.19
N SER A 78 -18.06 0.43 3.79
CA SER A 78 -17.36 1.71 3.69
C SER A 78 -16.60 1.96 4.99
N TRP A 79 -15.51 2.74 4.94
CA TRP A 79 -14.69 3.07 6.09
C TRP A 79 -14.01 4.41 5.94
N THR A 80 -13.51 4.95 7.04
CA THR A 80 -12.67 6.14 7.07
C THR A 80 -11.21 5.74 7.06
N GLU A 81 -10.44 6.24 6.10
CA GLU A 81 -8.99 6.13 6.04
C GLU A 81 -8.36 7.44 6.50
N THR A 82 -7.59 7.41 7.57
CA THR A 82 -6.80 8.55 8.04
C THR A 82 -5.34 8.31 7.69
N THR A 83 -4.76 9.19 6.88
CA THR A 83 -3.34 9.17 6.50
C THR A 83 -2.60 10.30 7.19
N GLN A 84 -1.60 9.99 7.99
CA GLN A 84 -0.68 10.93 8.63
C GLN A 84 0.70 10.81 8.00
N ILE A 85 1.28 11.94 7.60
CA ILE A 85 2.65 12.04 7.11
C ILE A 85 3.46 12.82 8.14
N SER A 86 4.44 12.16 8.71
CA SER A 86 5.37 12.76 9.68
C SER A 86 6.75 12.93 9.07
N LEU A 87 7.38 14.04 9.39
CA LEU A 87 8.77 14.34 9.05
C LEU A 87 9.51 14.75 10.30
N LYS A 88 10.63 14.05 10.59
CA LYS A 88 11.43 14.26 11.81
C LYS A 88 10.62 14.13 13.11
N GLY A 89 9.65 13.22 13.13
CA GLY A 89 8.77 12.97 14.28
C GLY A 89 7.59 13.93 14.43
N GLU A 90 7.47 14.96 13.59
CA GLU A 90 6.33 15.88 13.61
C GLU A 90 5.34 15.56 12.49
N VAL A 91 4.05 15.50 12.80
CA VAL A 91 2.99 15.36 11.79
C VAL A 91 2.94 16.63 10.94
N LYS A 92 3.21 16.49 9.65
CA LYS A 92 3.22 17.60 8.68
C LYS A 92 1.95 17.63 7.83
N LYS A 93 1.29 16.51 7.69
CA LYS A 93 0.03 16.38 6.97
C LYS A 93 -0.82 15.30 7.58
N GLU A 94 -2.10 15.58 7.71
CA GLU A 94 -3.14 14.61 8.00
C GLU A 94 -4.26 14.76 6.97
N GLU A 95 -4.76 13.65 6.47
CA GLU A 95 -5.82 13.62 5.47
C GLU A 95 -6.78 12.49 5.79
N GLN A 96 -8.08 12.76 5.74
CA GLN A 96 -9.12 11.77 5.93
C GLN A 96 -9.90 11.56 4.63
N LYS A 97 -10.16 10.31 4.31
CA LYS A 97 -10.93 9.91 3.13
C LYS A 97 -11.98 8.90 3.50
N GLN A 98 -13.15 9.05 2.92
CA GLN A 98 -14.16 8.00 2.92
C GLN A 98 -13.82 7.01 1.82
N CYS A 99 -13.76 5.73 2.18
CA CYS A 99 -13.37 4.65 1.30
C CYS A 99 -14.51 3.64 1.14
N GLN A 100 -14.65 3.06 -0.04
CA GLN A 100 -15.54 1.95 -0.33
C GLN A 100 -15.05 1.18 -1.56
N TYR A 101 -15.49 -0.04 -1.74
CA TYR A 101 -15.23 -0.77 -2.99
C TYR A 101 -16.21 -0.33 -4.08
N GLY A 102 -15.68 -0.03 -5.27
CA GLY A 102 -16.48 0.20 -6.47
C GLY A 102 -16.93 -1.11 -7.14
N ALA A 103 -17.78 -1.00 -8.15
CA ALA A 103 -18.26 -2.14 -8.93
C ALA A 103 -17.12 -2.91 -9.64
N ASP A 104 -16.01 -2.21 -9.93
CA ASP A 104 -14.78 -2.79 -10.48
C ASP A 104 -13.92 -3.54 -9.45
N GLY A 105 -14.36 -3.60 -8.20
CA GLY A 105 -13.64 -4.22 -7.08
C GLY A 105 -12.44 -3.43 -6.58
N LYS A 106 -12.22 -2.19 -7.05
CA LYS A 106 -11.18 -1.30 -6.57
C LYS A 106 -11.70 -0.37 -5.48
N VAL A 107 -10.82 0.03 -4.58
CA VAL A 107 -11.19 1.01 -3.55
C VAL A 107 -11.32 2.40 -4.16
N GLN A 108 -12.49 2.98 -4.00
CA GLN A 108 -12.79 4.37 -4.32
C GLN A 108 -12.57 5.20 -3.06
N LYS A 109 -11.93 6.36 -3.21
CA LYS A 109 -11.61 7.26 -2.09
C LYS A 109 -12.16 8.65 -2.42
N THR A 110 -13.00 9.17 -1.53
CA THR A 110 -13.53 10.53 -1.59
C THR A 110 -13.09 11.31 -0.34
N PRO A 111 -12.94 12.65 -0.40
CA PRO A 111 -12.67 13.43 0.80
C PRO A 111 -13.74 13.15 1.87
N ALA A 112 -13.34 13.00 3.12
CA ALA A 112 -14.28 12.81 4.21
C ALA A 112 -15.11 14.10 4.41
N PRO A 113 -16.41 14.01 4.78
CA PRO A 113 -17.22 15.17 5.11
C PRO A 113 -16.55 15.96 6.24
N GLY A 114 -16.32 17.27 6.02
CA GLY A 114 -15.67 18.15 7.00
C GLY A 114 -14.14 18.12 6.98
N SER A 115 -13.49 17.30 6.17
CA SER A 115 -12.06 17.46 5.91
C SER A 115 -11.89 18.66 4.98
N GLU A 116 -11.27 19.74 5.49
CA GLU A 116 -10.86 20.84 4.61
C GLU A 116 -9.99 20.26 3.49
N ALA A 117 -10.33 20.62 2.25
CA ALA A 117 -9.43 20.38 1.12
C ALA A 117 -8.04 20.91 1.52
N PRO A 118 -6.92 20.21 1.16
CA PRO A 118 -5.60 20.64 1.53
C PRO A 118 -5.46 22.12 1.22
N SER A 119 -5.43 22.96 2.25
CA SER A 119 -5.20 24.38 2.11
C SER A 119 -3.83 24.51 1.45
N GLU A 120 -3.81 25.09 0.25
CA GLU A 120 -2.56 25.54 -0.33
C GLU A 120 -1.84 26.38 0.73
N PRO A 121 -0.52 26.21 0.91
CA PRO A 121 0.22 26.98 1.90
C PRO A 121 -0.11 28.47 1.65
N LYS A 122 -0.80 29.08 2.63
CA LYS A 122 -1.07 30.53 2.60
C LYS A 122 0.26 31.19 2.39
N GLN A 123 0.41 31.87 1.25
CA GLN A 123 1.49 32.81 1.04
C GLN A 123 1.32 33.89 2.11
N GLU A 124 2.09 33.80 3.18
CA GLU A 124 2.29 34.96 4.06
C GLU A 124 2.94 36.06 3.22
N SER A 125 2.12 37.01 2.82
CA SER A 125 2.54 38.25 2.22
C SER A 125 3.16 39.14 3.31
N GLY A 126 4.37 38.86 3.71
CA GLY A 126 5.21 39.59 4.64
C GLY A 126 6.35 40.27 3.93
N GLY A 127 6.20 41.55 3.66
CA GLY A 127 7.09 42.71 3.60
C GLY A 127 8.53 42.54 3.04
N ARG A 128 8.80 43.29 1.97
CA ARG A 128 10.07 43.99 1.59
C ARG A 128 11.37 43.21 1.81
N GLY A 129 11.78 42.46 0.76
CA GLY A 129 13.13 41.91 0.64
C GLY A 129 13.30 41.24 -0.73
N ARG A 130 13.31 42.00 -1.81
CA ARG A 130 13.11 41.54 -3.21
C ARG A 130 14.21 40.67 -3.82
N ARG A 131 15.31 40.33 -3.15
CA ARG A 131 16.37 39.46 -3.72
C ARG A 131 16.65 38.13 -3.00
N GLY A 132 16.19 37.94 -1.76
CA GLY A 132 16.40 36.69 -1.02
C GLY A 132 15.22 35.71 -1.10
N GLY A 133 14.03 36.14 -1.52
CA GLY A 133 12.82 35.33 -1.53
C GLY A 133 12.78 34.30 -2.67
N ALA A 134 13.25 34.64 -3.85
CA ALA A 134 13.24 33.77 -5.01
C ALA A 134 14.14 32.54 -4.83
N LEU A 135 15.38 32.74 -4.36
CA LEU A 135 16.33 31.66 -4.09
C LEU A 135 15.85 30.73 -2.95
N LYS A 136 15.22 31.27 -1.89
CA LYS A 136 14.64 30.44 -0.84
C LYS A 136 13.45 29.61 -1.34
N LYS A 137 12.60 30.19 -2.19
CA LYS A 137 11.47 29.49 -2.80
C LYS A 137 11.94 28.35 -3.71
N GLU A 138 12.91 28.59 -4.56
CA GLU A 138 13.50 27.59 -5.44
C GLU A 138 14.14 26.41 -4.66
N ILE A 139 14.87 26.71 -3.56
CA ILE A 139 15.45 25.67 -2.68
C ILE A 139 14.36 24.85 -1.99
N VAL A 140 13.26 25.47 -1.56
CA VAL A 140 12.14 24.76 -0.93
C VAL A 140 11.41 23.89 -1.94
N GLU A 141 11.11 24.42 -3.13
CA GLU A 141 10.47 23.65 -4.22
C GLU A 141 11.32 22.43 -4.61
N LYS A 142 12.62 22.62 -4.81
CA LYS A 142 13.55 21.51 -5.09
C LYS A 142 13.53 20.43 -4.03
N LYS A 143 13.55 20.79 -2.74
CA LYS A 143 13.48 19.82 -1.63
C LYS A 143 12.15 19.09 -1.58
N VAL A 144 11.05 19.76 -1.90
CA VAL A 144 9.71 19.12 -2.00
C VAL A 144 9.67 18.12 -3.14
N ASP A 145 10.25 18.46 -4.29
CA ASP A 145 10.29 17.55 -5.43
C ASP A 145 11.21 16.35 -5.18
N GLU A 146 12.40 16.56 -4.63
CA GLU A 146 13.29 15.47 -4.18
C GLU A 146 12.60 14.52 -3.19
N MET A 147 11.75 15.06 -2.30
CA MET A 147 10.99 14.27 -1.35
C MET A 147 9.87 13.47 -2.02
N LYS A 148 9.18 14.06 -3.02
CA LYS A 148 8.16 13.35 -3.81
C LYS A 148 8.79 12.19 -4.59
N ASP A 149 9.91 12.43 -5.25
CA ASP A 149 10.62 11.42 -6.02
C ASP A 149 11.06 10.26 -5.11
N TYR A 150 11.63 10.57 -3.96
CA TYR A 150 11.99 9.58 -2.96
C TYR A 150 10.79 8.74 -2.51
N MET A 151 9.65 9.37 -2.22
CA MET A 151 8.44 8.66 -1.81
C MET A 151 7.83 7.82 -2.94
N GLN A 152 8.02 8.20 -4.20
CA GLN A 152 7.64 7.37 -5.34
C GLN A 152 8.53 6.12 -5.44
N GLU A 153 9.85 6.25 -5.24
CA GLU A 153 10.77 5.11 -5.18
C GLU A 153 10.39 4.15 -4.04
N VAL A 154 10.09 4.69 -2.85
CA VAL A 154 9.62 3.91 -1.70
C VAL A 154 8.31 3.18 -2.01
N ALA A 155 7.34 3.86 -2.62
CA ALA A 155 6.08 3.23 -3.02
C ALA A 155 6.30 2.11 -4.05
N ALA A 156 7.14 2.33 -5.05
CA ALA A 156 7.49 1.33 -6.05
C ALA A 156 8.18 0.11 -5.41
N LEU A 157 9.04 0.33 -4.40
CA LEU A 157 9.66 -0.75 -3.64
C LEU A 157 8.59 -1.56 -2.88
N VAL A 158 7.70 -0.89 -2.13
CA VAL A 158 6.64 -1.56 -1.35
C VAL A 158 5.73 -2.39 -2.25
N HIS A 159 5.41 -1.91 -3.45
CA HIS A 159 4.60 -2.67 -4.42
C HIS A 159 5.22 -4.01 -4.86
N GLN A 160 6.52 -4.21 -4.67
CA GLN A 160 7.17 -5.50 -4.95
C GLN A 160 6.92 -6.55 -3.85
N TYR A 161 6.43 -6.10 -2.69
CA TYR A 161 6.09 -6.97 -1.56
C TYR A 161 4.57 -7.14 -1.40
N VAL A 162 3.77 -6.17 -1.82
CA VAL A 162 2.31 -6.15 -1.63
C VAL A 162 1.59 -5.96 -2.96
N PRO A 163 0.83 -6.97 -3.44
CA PRO A 163 0.61 -8.30 -2.85
C PRO A 163 1.84 -9.21 -2.96
N PRO A 164 2.02 -10.15 -2.05
CA PRO A 164 3.12 -11.11 -2.15
C PRO A 164 3.00 -11.98 -3.41
N ASP A 165 4.12 -12.19 -4.07
CA ASP A 165 4.24 -12.97 -5.29
C ASP A 165 4.46 -14.45 -4.93
N PRO A 166 3.57 -15.37 -5.33
CA PRO A 166 3.69 -16.78 -5.06
C PRO A 166 4.97 -17.42 -5.62
N GLU A 167 5.44 -16.97 -6.80
CA GLU A 167 6.64 -17.52 -7.43
C GLU A 167 7.89 -17.16 -6.62
N LYS A 168 7.98 -15.92 -6.13
CA LYS A 168 9.07 -15.51 -5.24
C LYS A 168 9.06 -16.26 -3.93
N ILE A 169 7.89 -16.56 -3.38
CA ILE A 169 7.75 -17.35 -2.16
C ILE A 169 8.25 -18.78 -2.40
N GLN A 170 7.87 -19.41 -3.51
CA GLN A 170 8.33 -20.75 -3.87
C GLN A 170 9.85 -20.78 -4.08
N ALA A 171 10.40 -19.78 -4.77
CA ALA A 171 11.84 -19.66 -4.96
C ALA A 171 12.59 -19.50 -3.64
N ALA A 172 12.08 -18.68 -2.71
CA ALA A 172 12.65 -18.51 -1.38
C ALA A 172 12.59 -19.80 -0.57
N GLN A 173 11.51 -20.59 -0.70
CA GLN A 173 11.40 -21.90 -0.07
C GLN A 173 12.45 -22.87 -0.62
N ALA A 174 12.57 -22.98 -1.93
CA ALA A 174 13.56 -23.85 -2.57
C ALA A 174 14.99 -23.47 -2.17
N ALA A 175 15.25 -22.18 -1.91
CA ALA A 175 16.52 -21.66 -1.43
C ALA A 175 16.74 -21.81 0.09
N GLY A 176 15.77 -22.36 0.86
CA GLY A 176 15.86 -22.49 2.32
C GLY A 176 15.74 -21.17 3.08
N ASN A 177 15.22 -20.12 2.44
CA ASN A 177 15.08 -18.77 2.99
C ASN A 177 13.78 -18.55 3.78
N VAL A 178 12.98 -19.59 4.01
CA VAL A 178 11.71 -19.52 4.73
C VAL A 178 11.85 -20.13 6.11
N ALA A 179 11.50 -19.35 7.13
CA ALA A 179 11.44 -19.81 8.51
C ALA A 179 9.98 -19.74 9.01
N ILE A 180 9.54 -20.81 9.67
CA ILE A 180 8.21 -20.90 10.28
C ILE A 180 8.38 -21.06 11.78
N GLN A 181 7.73 -20.20 12.54
CA GLN A 181 7.77 -20.19 14.00
C GLN A 181 6.33 -20.20 14.54
N PRO A 182 5.83 -21.36 15.02
CA PRO A 182 4.55 -21.41 15.73
C PRO A 182 4.70 -20.78 17.11
N ALA A 183 3.78 -19.90 17.47
CA ALA A 183 3.70 -19.26 18.78
C ALA A 183 2.26 -19.11 19.21
N GLN A 184 1.80 -19.88 20.22
CA GLN A 184 0.49 -19.71 20.89
C GLN A 184 -0.72 -19.50 19.96
N GLY A 185 -0.87 -20.35 18.93
CA GLY A 185 -1.98 -20.26 17.96
C GLY A 185 -1.73 -19.29 16.79
N VAL A 186 -0.63 -18.55 16.80
CA VAL A 186 -0.16 -17.74 15.68
C VAL A 186 1.02 -18.44 15.00
N VAL A 187 1.01 -18.51 13.70
CA VAL A 187 2.14 -18.99 12.90
C VAL A 187 2.83 -17.79 12.27
N ASN A 188 4.08 -17.55 12.65
CA ASN A 188 4.90 -16.52 12.04
C ASN A 188 5.74 -17.13 10.92
N VAL A 189 5.59 -16.62 9.72
CA VAL A 189 6.36 -17.02 8.54
C VAL A 189 7.27 -15.87 8.17
N THR A 190 8.59 -16.10 8.15
CA THR A 190 9.58 -15.10 7.73
C THR A 190 10.27 -15.61 6.48
N ILE A 191 10.28 -14.79 5.45
CA ILE A 191 10.93 -15.03 4.16
C ILE A 191 12.09 -14.05 4.04
N LYS A 192 13.30 -14.57 4.03
CA LYS A 192 14.53 -13.78 3.84
C LYS A 192 14.86 -13.69 2.36
N ASN A 193 15.49 -12.59 1.96
CA ASN A 193 15.91 -12.34 0.58
C ASN A 193 14.75 -12.49 -0.42
N TYR A 194 13.59 -11.89 -0.08
CA TYR A 194 12.35 -12.05 -0.84
C TYR A 194 12.39 -11.32 -2.19
N VAL A 195 12.85 -10.08 -2.22
CA VAL A 195 13.05 -9.28 -3.45
C VAL A 195 14.52 -9.12 -3.75
N LYS A 196 15.34 -8.91 -2.73
CA LYS A 196 16.79 -8.72 -2.83
C LYS A 196 17.52 -9.21 -1.59
N THR A 197 18.80 -9.44 -1.73
CA THR A 197 19.65 -9.91 -0.62
C THR A 197 19.62 -8.91 0.54
N GLY A 198 19.36 -9.41 1.74
CA GLY A 198 19.32 -8.62 2.97
C GLY A 198 17.94 -8.07 3.33
N ASP A 199 16.93 -8.27 2.52
CA ASP A 199 15.54 -7.94 2.86
C ASP A 199 14.80 -9.08 3.57
N SER A 200 13.60 -8.80 4.04
CA SER A 200 12.70 -9.83 4.57
C SER A 200 11.24 -9.41 4.46
N LEU A 201 10.40 -10.44 4.33
CA LEU A 201 8.95 -10.37 4.43
C LEU A 201 8.49 -11.29 5.55
N ALA A 202 7.73 -10.80 6.52
CA ALA A 202 7.18 -11.61 7.59
C ALA A 202 5.65 -11.50 7.64
N LEU A 203 5.01 -12.62 8.00
CA LEU A 203 3.57 -12.73 8.15
C LEU A 203 3.22 -13.41 9.47
N GLY A 204 2.29 -12.83 10.20
CA GLY A 204 1.62 -13.46 11.32
C GLY A 204 0.25 -13.97 10.89
N PHE A 205 0.00 -15.25 11.08
CA PHE A 205 -1.25 -15.91 10.74
C PHE A 205 -1.85 -16.62 11.95
N ASP A 206 -3.10 -16.27 12.30
CA ASP A 206 -3.86 -16.95 13.31
C ASP A 206 -4.43 -18.24 12.71
N SER A 207 -3.89 -19.37 13.13
CA SER A 207 -4.27 -20.70 12.62
C SER A 207 -5.67 -21.14 13.09
N THR A 208 -6.13 -20.63 14.23
CA THR A 208 -7.45 -20.94 14.80
C THR A 208 -8.52 -20.10 14.10
N ALA A 209 -8.35 -18.79 14.05
CA ALA A 209 -9.27 -17.88 13.38
C ALA A 209 -9.13 -17.90 11.85
N LYS A 210 -8.08 -18.52 11.30
CA LYS A 210 -7.71 -18.54 9.87
C LYS A 210 -7.60 -17.13 9.27
N LYS A 211 -6.95 -16.23 10.01
CA LYS A 211 -6.84 -14.80 9.67
C LYS A 211 -5.40 -14.31 9.72
N ILE A 212 -5.09 -13.36 8.86
CA ILE A 212 -3.82 -12.61 8.92
C ILE A 212 -3.88 -11.67 10.13
N ARG A 213 -2.81 -11.62 10.92
CA ARG A 213 -2.63 -10.74 12.07
C ARG A 213 -1.66 -9.61 11.79
N SER A 214 -0.58 -9.91 11.12
CA SER A 214 0.44 -8.93 10.78
C SER A 214 1.08 -9.21 9.43
N TYR A 215 1.68 -8.16 8.86
CA TYR A 215 2.47 -8.21 7.65
C TYR A 215 3.58 -7.19 7.78
N ASP A 216 4.82 -7.65 7.75
CA ASP A 216 5.99 -6.84 8.00
C ASP A 216 6.99 -6.97 6.85
N VAL A 217 7.47 -5.84 6.34
CA VAL A 217 8.53 -5.76 5.34
C VAL A 217 9.71 -5.00 5.94
N ASN A 218 10.90 -5.58 5.84
CA ASN A 218 12.15 -4.88 6.07
C ASN A 218 12.95 -4.89 4.78
N SER A 219 13.22 -3.73 4.21
CA SER A 219 13.93 -3.57 2.96
C SER A 219 14.72 -2.25 2.94
N PHE A 220 15.21 -1.85 1.79
CA PHE A 220 15.97 -0.61 1.59
C PHE A 220 15.88 -0.18 0.12
N LEU A 221 16.12 1.09 -0.19
CA LEU A 221 16.18 1.55 -1.58
C LEU A 221 17.53 1.18 -2.22
N LYS A 222 18.59 1.77 -1.77
CA LYS A 222 19.95 1.60 -2.34
C LYS A 222 20.88 0.87 -1.38
N ASP A 223 20.94 1.31 -0.13
CA ASP A 223 21.81 0.76 0.90
C ASP A 223 21.01 0.44 2.17
N PRO A 224 21.22 -0.73 2.81
CA PRO A 224 20.45 -1.12 4.00
C PRO A 224 20.73 -0.25 5.22
N LYS A 225 21.85 0.48 5.28
CA LYS A 225 22.19 1.37 6.39
C LYS A 225 21.66 2.79 6.16
N ASP A 226 21.76 3.28 4.92
CA ASP A 226 21.48 4.68 4.60
C ASP A 226 20.01 4.91 4.20
N ASP A 227 19.43 3.95 3.48
CA ASP A 227 18.06 4.04 2.94
C ASP A 227 17.14 2.87 3.36
N PRO A 228 17.10 2.48 4.65
CA PRO A 228 16.18 1.42 5.09
C PRO A 228 14.73 1.86 4.90
N VAL A 229 13.89 0.90 4.54
CA VAL A 229 12.44 1.05 4.39
C VAL A 229 11.75 -0.08 5.13
N LYS A 230 10.84 0.26 6.04
CA LYS A 230 10.05 -0.70 6.81
C LYS A 230 8.57 -0.46 6.58
N LEU A 231 7.83 -1.52 6.41
CA LEU A 231 6.36 -1.49 6.41
C LEU A 231 5.87 -2.47 7.46
N ALA A 232 5.03 -2.00 8.36
CA ALA A 232 4.32 -2.83 9.32
C ALA A 232 2.80 -2.64 9.14
N VAL A 233 2.08 -3.74 8.95
CA VAL A 233 0.61 -3.74 8.84
C VAL A 233 0.04 -4.62 9.92
N SER A 234 -0.86 -4.07 10.74
CA SER A 234 -1.64 -4.81 11.71
C SER A 234 -3.08 -4.99 11.23
N PHE A 235 -3.64 -6.15 11.54
CA PHE A 235 -5.00 -6.51 11.17
C PHE A 235 -5.88 -6.65 12.41
N ALA A 236 -7.14 -6.27 12.27
CA ALA A 236 -8.18 -6.46 13.26
C ALA A 236 -9.42 -7.11 12.64
N SER A 237 -10.38 -7.50 13.45
CA SER A 237 -11.67 -8.05 12.99
C SER A 237 -12.82 -7.15 13.41
N LEU A 238 -13.76 -6.96 12.52
CA LEU A 238 -15.05 -6.35 12.78
C LEU A 238 -15.92 -7.29 13.65
N PRO A 239 -17.04 -6.82 14.24
CA PRO A 239 -17.90 -7.65 15.07
C PRO A 239 -18.47 -8.89 14.38
N ASP A 240 -18.67 -8.85 13.04
CA ASP A 240 -19.10 -10.00 12.25
C ASP A 240 -17.95 -10.96 11.89
N GLY A 241 -16.77 -10.68 12.37
CA GLY A 241 -15.58 -11.48 12.11
C GLY A 241 -14.83 -11.10 10.83
N THR A 242 -15.26 -10.14 10.05
CA THR A 242 -14.56 -9.68 8.86
C THR A 242 -13.19 -9.07 9.24
N ASN A 243 -12.11 -9.59 8.65
CA ASN A 243 -10.74 -9.15 8.94
C ASN A 243 -10.35 -8.00 8.00
N TYR A 244 -9.66 -6.99 8.53
CA TYR A 244 -9.25 -5.81 7.79
C TYR A 244 -7.89 -5.29 8.26
N ALA A 245 -7.17 -4.58 7.40
CA ALA A 245 -5.95 -3.88 7.77
C ALA A 245 -6.34 -2.66 8.62
N GLN A 246 -6.07 -2.73 9.92
CA GLN A 246 -6.41 -1.67 10.87
C GLN A 246 -5.44 -0.51 10.77
N GLN A 247 -4.14 -0.81 10.73
CA GLN A 247 -3.09 0.19 10.66
C GLN A 247 -1.96 -0.27 9.76
N SER A 248 -1.42 0.65 8.99
CA SER A 248 -0.19 0.45 8.23
C SER A 248 0.78 1.59 8.56
N VAL A 249 2.01 1.23 8.89
CA VAL A 249 3.09 2.19 9.16
C VAL A 249 4.23 1.93 8.19
N LEU A 250 4.47 2.87 7.32
CA LEU A 250 5.64 2.91 6.46
C LEU A 250 6.66 3.86 7.07
N ASP A 251 7.84 3.35 7.37
CA ASP A 251 8.92 4.10 7.98
C ASP A 251 10.15 4.11 7.06
N ALA A 252 10.65 5.30 6.75
CA ALA A 252 11.84 5.55 5.96
C ALA A 252 12.81 6.42 6.78
N PRO A 253 13.54 5.81 7.76
CA PRO A 253 14.33 6.55 8.74
C PRO A 253 15.51 7.31 8.12
N GLY A 254 16.06 6.89 6.99
CA GLY A 254 17.10 7.63 6.26
C GLY A 254 16.70 9.06 5.89
N LYS A 255 15.42 9.29 5.63
CA LYS A 255 14.85 10.63 5.39
C LYS A 255 14.01 11.14 6.56
N LYS A 256 13.93 10.38 7.66
CA LYS A 256 13.11 10.68 8.85
C LYS A 256 11.64 10.91 8.49
N ILE A 257 11.13 10.10 7.54
CA ILE A 257 9.74 10.12 7.10
C ILE A 257 9.03 8.91 7.66
N GLN A 258 7.80 9.13 8.11
CA GLN A 258 6.86 8.07 8.46
C GLN A 258 5.50 8.40 7.84
N VAL A 259 4.88 7.39 7.23
CA VAL A 259 3.50 7.46 6.75
C VAL A 259 2.69 6.44 7.53
N LYS A 260 1.71 6.90 8.28
CA LYS A 260 0.79 6.07 9.04
C LYS A 260 -0.60 6.16 8.40
N VAL A 261 -1.17 5.01 8.08
CA VAL A 261 -2.55 4.89 7.60
C VAL A 261 -3.35 4.11 8.62
N THR A 262 -4.49 4.64 9.04
CA THR A 262 -5.42 3.99 9.96
C THR A 262 -6.79 3.91 9.32
N ASN A 263 -7.38 2.72 9.32
CA ASN A 263 -8.73 2.47 8.84
C ASN A 263 -9.68 2.28 10.03
N SER A 264 -10.74 3.06 10.07
CA SER A 264 -11.74 3.09 11.16
C SER A 264 -13.16 3.25 10.62
N ASP A 265 -14.13 3.26 11.52
CA ASP A 265 -15.53 3.60 11.25
C ASP A 265 -16.17 2.79 10.12
N TYR A 266 -15.91 1.48 10.15
CA TYR A 266 -16.49 0.56 9.18
C TYR A 266 -18.02 0.51 9.31
N LYS A 267 -18.72 0.73 8.19
CA LYS A 267 -20.19 0.69 8.08
C LYS A 267 -20.60 -0.16 6.89
N LYS A 268 -21.61 -1.00 7.04
CA LYS A 268 -22.17 -1.73 5.90
C LYS A 268 -22.83 -0.78 4.92
N VAL A 269 -22.53 -0.92 3.65
CA VAL A 269 -23.14 -0.14 2.57
C VAL A 269 -24.56 -0.65 2.34
N GLY A 270 -25.55 0.25 2.38
CA GLY A 270 -26.96 -0.10 2.12
C GLY A 270 -27.78 -0.50 3.35
N GLN A 271 -27.30 -0.23 4.57
CA GLN A 271 -28.09 -0.28 5.81
C GLN A 271 -28.38 1.10 6.35
#